data_260667f24130d534873c3f1745d7b78e
#
_entry.id   260667f24130d534873c3f1745d7b78e
#
_cell.length_a   1.000
_cell.length_b   1.000
_cell.length_c   1.000
_cell.angle_alpha   90.00
_cell.angle_beta   90.00
_cell.angle_gamma   90.00
#
_symmetry.space_group_name_H-M   'P 1'
#
loop_
_entity.id
_entity.type
_entity.pdbx_description
1 polymer ?
#
loop_
_entity_poly.entity_id
_entity_poly.type
_entity_poly.pdbx_seq_one_letter_code
_entity_poly.pdbx_strand_id
1 'polypeptide(L)'
;MLEQKTRYLQIAFNYDLDLVRRILPTIPRNDRILIEAGTPFIKREGAGGIREMANLWDGKIVADLKTTDGAVGEVELAYAAGASAATILGSAPVETLDLFLRRCTELNMDSMIDMLGVEEPLKVLLRLRKPPKVVVLHKGRDEETTRGKVIKYKHINKIKSKYNVLISAAGGVDLREARSAIFNGANIVVVNLVSRHDPWTGICSDENVAEMARQFLKTIE
;
A
#
# COMPACT_ATOMS: atom_id res chain seq x y z
N MET A 1 -8.00 -2.87 -12.31
CA MET A 1 -8.43 -3.00 -10.90
C MET A 1 -7.88 -4.27 -10.29
N LEU A 2 -7.69 -4.29 -8.97
CA LEU A 2 -7.22 -5.47 -8.23
C LEU A 2 -8.29 -6.56 -8.15
N GLU A 3 -7.89 -7.82 -8.20
CA GLU A 3 -8.77 -9.00 -8.21
C GLU A 3 -8.89 -9.62 -6.83
N GLN A 4 -10.10 -10.05 -6.46
CA GLN A 4 -10.42 -10.54 -5.10
C GLN A 4 -9.69 -11.83 -4.70
N LYS A 5 -9.40 -12.71 -5.65
CA LYS A 5 -8.78 -14.01 -5.38
C LYS A 5 -7.25 -14.01 -5.55
N THR A 6 -6.68 -12.89 -5.97
CA THR A 6 -5.26 -12.76 -6.24
C THR A 6 -4.52 -12.25 -5.00
N ARG A 7 -3.33 -12.77 -4.74
CA ARG A 7 -2.41 -12.29 -3.71
C ARG A 7 -1.32 -11.46 -4.34
N TYR A 8 -1.06 -10.29 -3.78
CA TYR A 8 -0.16 -9.29 -4.34
C TYR A 8 1.01 -9.00 -3.39
N LEU A 9 2.17 -8.80 -3.99
CA LEU A 9 3.32 -8.16 -3.37
C LEU A 9 3.32 -6.68 -3.76
N GLN A 10 3.29 -5.79 -2.78
CA GLN A 10 3.42 -4.35 -2.99
C GLN A 10 4.79 -3.90 -2.49
N ILE A 11 5.63 -3.38 -3.39
CA ILE A 11 6.99 -2.93 -3.07
C ILE A 11 6.98 -1.41 -2.97
N ALA A 12 7.28 -0.88 -1.78
CA ALA A 12 7.19 0.54 -1.47
C ALA A 12 8.53 1.25 -1.59
N PHE A 13 8.59 2.26 -2.46
CA PHE A 13 9.72 3.17 -2.64
C PHE A 13 9.51 4.42 -1.80
N ASN A 14 10.41 4.67 -0.85
CA ASN A 14 10.30 5.74 0.14
C ASN A 14 11.43 6.79 0.05
N TYR A 15 12.40 6.61 -0.85
CA TYR A 15 13.56 7.50 -0.97
C TYR A 15 13.39 8.49 -2.14
N ASP A 16 14.28 8.50 -3.11
CA ASP A 16 14.35 9.45 -4.20
C ASP A 16 14.22 8.79 -5.58
N LEU A 17 14.19 9.61 -6.60
CA LEU A 17 14.13 9.17 -7.99
C LEU A 17 15.34 8.37 -8.44
N ASP A 18 16.52 8.63 -7.89
CA ASP A 18 17.73 7.90 -8.28
C ASP A 18 17.64 6.44 -7.84
N LEU A 19 17.09 6.17 -6.64
CA LEU A 19 16.79 4.81 -6.21
C LEU A 19 15.74 4.15 -7.12
N VAL A 20 14.69 4.88 -7.48
CA VAL A 20 13.63 4.37 -8.39
C VAL A 20 14.25 3.96 -9.73
N ARG A 21 15.00 4.84 -10.37
CA ARG A 21 15.66 4.59 -11.67
C ARG A 21 16.60 3.40 -11.64
N ARG A 22 17.30 3.21 -10.52
CA ARG A 22 18.25 2.11 -10.34
C ARG A 22 17.57 0.77 -10.07
N ILE A 23 16.54 0.74 -9.24
CA ILE A 23 15.97 -0.50 -8.72
C ILE A 23 14.73 -0.96 -9.50
N LEU A 24 13.81 -0.04 -9.82
CA LEU A 24 12.51 -0.40 -10.41
C LEU A 24 12.64 -1.22 -11.73
N PRO A 25 13.59 -0.91 -12.64
CA PRO A 25 13.77 -1.71 -13.85
C PRO A 25 14.27 -3.14 -13.59
N THR A 26 14.86 -3.42 -12.42
CA THR A 26 15.37 -4.76 -12.06
C THR A 26 14.30 -5.68 -11.49
N ILE A 27 13.18 -5.13 -11.01
CA ILE A 27 12.09 -5.90 -10.43
C ILE A 27 11.43 -6.77 -11.53
N PRO A 28 11.19 -8.08 -11.27
CA PRO A 28 10.59 -8.96 -12.27
C PRO A 28 9.18 -8.48 -12.65
N ARG A 29 8.88 -8.45 -13.95
CA ARG A 29 7.54 -8.14 -14.44
C ARG A 29 6.58 -9.25 -14.06
N ASN A 30 5.58 -8.93 -13.27
CA ASN A 30 4.57 -9.86 -12.78
C ASN A 30 3.31 -9.10 -12.39
N ASP A 31 2.14 -9.53 -12.84
CA ASP A 31 0.86 -8.87 -12.59
C ASP A 31 0.46 -8.85 -11.10
N ARG A 32 1.14 -9.68 -10.29
CA ARG A 32 0.96 -9.73 -8.84
C ARG A 32 1.90 -8.78 -8.08
N ILE A 33 2.76 -8.03 -8.78
CA ILE A 33 3.59 -6.99 -8.16
C ILE A 33 2.94 -5.63 -8.37
N LEU A 34 2.74 -4.92 -7.27
CA LEU A 34 2.33 -3.52 -7.22
C LEU A 34 3.55 -2.69 -6.82
N ILE A 35 3.75 -1.56 -7.46
CA ILE A 35 4.79 -0.61 -7.06
C ILE A 35 4.15 0.56 -6.34
N GLU A 36 4.69 0.91 -5.19
CA GLU A 36 4.17 2.01 -4.38
C GLU A 36 5.12 3.21 -4.41
N ALA A 37 4.58 4.35 -4.81
CA ALA A 37 5.14 5.64 -4.49
C ALA A 37 4.79 5.95 -3.03
N GLY A 38 5.72 5.71 -2.11
CA GLY A 38 5.47 5.88 -0.68
C GLY A 38 5.32 7.34 -0.28
N THR A 39 4.66 7.62 0.84
CA THR A 39 4.42 8.99 1.31
C THR A 39 5.69 9.84 1.39
N PRO A 40 6.84 9.37 1.92
CA PRO A 40 8.07 10.16 1.94
C PRO A 40 8.59 10.49 0.53
N PHE A 41 8.48 9.54 -0.41
CA PHE A 41 8.86 9.75 -1.80
C PHE A 41 7.97 10.81 -2.45
N ILE A 42 6.64 10.72 -2.29
CA ILE A 42 5.69 11.70 -2.84
C ILE A 42 5.95 13.10 -2.27
N LYS A 43 6.25 13.21 -0.98
CA LYS A 43 6.58 14.48 -0.33
C LYS A 43 7.87 15.12 -0.87
N ARG A 44 8.79 14.32 -1.39
CA ARG A 44 10.05 14.79 -2.00
C ARG A 44 9.88 15.11 -3.47
N GLU A 45 9.28 14.20 -4.24
CA GLU A 45 9.30 14.21 -5.71
C GLU A 45 7.97 14.67 -6.33
N GLY A 46 6.91 14.76 -5.53
CA GLY A 46 5.57 15.17 -5.96
C GLY A 46 4.96 14.25 -7.02
N ALA A 47 4.02 14.79 -7.78
CA ALA A 47 3.37 14.09 -8.90
C ALA A 47 4.36 13.70 -10.01
N GLY A 48 5.46 14.46 -10.16
CA GLY A 48 6.54 14.14 -11.10
C GLY A 48 7.18 12.79 -10.82
N GLY A 49 7.40 12.47 -9.54
CA GLY A 49 7.93 11.19 -9.10
C GLY A 49 7.00 10.03 -9.42
N ILE A 50 5.69 10.19 -9.18
CA ILE A 50 4.69 9.17 -9.54
C ILE A 50 4.70 8.92 -11.05
N ARG A 51 4.75 9.98 -11.86
CA ARG A 51 4.80 9.88 -13.33
C ARG A 51 6.03 9.16 -13.82
N GLU A 52 7.19 9.43 -13.23
CA GLU A 52 8.43 8.74 -13.59
C GLU A 52 8.35 7.24 -13.25
N MET A 53 7.78 6.87 -12.09
CA MET A 53 7.52 5.46 -11.78
C MET A 53 6.57 4.81 -12.78
N ALA A 54 5.50 5.48 -13.17
CA ALA A 54 4.55 4.98 -14.16
C ALA A 54 5.18 4.81 -15.56
N ASN A 55 6.16 5.65 -15.92
CA ASN A 55 6.91 5.50 -17.16
C ASN A 55 7.87 4.29 -17.14
N LEU A 56 8.38 3.93 -15.97
CA LEU A 56 9.33 2.83 -15.77
C LEU A 56 8.67 1.49 -15.49
N TRP A 57 7.36 1.48 -15.16
CA TRP A 57 6.63 0.31 -14.74
C TRP A 57 5.28 0.17 -15.43
N ASP A 58 5.11 -0.88 -16.24
CA ASP A 58 3.87 -1.15 -16.99
C ASP A 58 2.72 -1.69 -16.14
N GLY A 59 3.02 -2.08 -14.88
CA GLY A 59 2.04 -2.63 -13.94
C GLY A 59 1.32 -1.54 -13.12
N LYS A 60 0.72 -1.95 -12.02
CA LYS A 60 -0.05 -1.04 -11.15
C LYS A 60 0.86 -0.20 -10.26
N ILE A 61 0.60 1.11 -10.24
CA ILE A 61 1.23 2.06 -9.32
C ILE A 61 0.24 2.44 -8.22
N VAL A 62 0.66 2.34 -6.98
CA VAL A 62 -0.06 2.81 -5.80
C VAL A 62 0.53 4.13 -5.34
N ALA A 63 -0.26 5.20 -5.28
CA ALA A 63 0.15 6.47 -4.69
C ALA A 63 -0.24 6.48 -3.20
N ASP A 64 0.76 6.36 -2.30
CA ASP A 64 0.54 6.38 -0.86
C ASP A 64 0.42 7.83 -0.35
N LEU A 65 -0.68 8.49 -0.72
CA LEU A 65 -0.95 9.90 -0.42
C LEU A 65 -1.21 10.13 1.08
N LYS A 66 -1.81 9.13 1.75
CA LYS A 66 -2.34 9.28 3.11
C LYS A 66 -3.22 10.52 3.23
N THR A 67 -4.08 10.72 2.23
CA THR A 67 -5.02 11.84 2.15
C THR A 67 -5.78 12.00 3.48
N THR A 68 -5.93 13.22 3.95
CA THR A 68 -6.72 13.56 5.15
C THR A 68 -7.79 14.59 4.87
N ASP A 69 -7.63 15.39 3.80
CA ASP A 69 -8.55 16.40 3.31
C ASP A 69 -8.28 16.67 1.83
N GLY A 70 -9.15 17.43 1.15
CA GLY A 70 -8.96 17.77 -0.27
C GLY A 70 -9.00 16.56 -1.22
N ALA A 71 -9.71 15.49 -0.86
CA ALA A 71 -9.67 14.17 -1.47
C ALA A 71 -9.81 14.16 -3.01
N VAL A 72 -10.69 14.98 -3.57
CA VAL A 72 -10.94 14.99 -5.03
C VAL A 72 -9.68 15.42 -5.77
N GLY A 73 -9.06 16.53 -5.37
CA GLY A 73 -7.86 17.07 -6.01
C GLY A 73 -6.65 16.13 -5.87
N GLU A 74 -6.49 15.48 -4.71
CA GLU A 74 -5.39 14.54 -4.50
C GLU A 74 -5.54 13.26 -5.34
N VAL A 75 -6.76 12.71 -5.46
CA VAL A 75 -7.03 11.56 -6.33
C VAL A 75 -6.78 11.92 -7.80
N GLU A 76 -7.24 13.10 -8.24
CA GLU A 76 -7.01 13.59 -9.61
C GLU A 76 -5.53 13.77 -9.93
N LEU A 77 -4.77 14.32 -8.98
CA LEU A 77 -3.32 14.49 -9.10
C LEU A 77 -2.62 13.14 -9.30
N ALA A 78 -2.95 12.15 -8.46
CA ALA A 78 -2.38 10.81 -8.56
C ALA A 78 -2.76 10.12 -9.88
N TYR A 79 -4.03 10.22 -10.28
CA TYR A 79 -4.53 9.68 -11.55
C TYR A 79 -3.81 10.29 -12.75
N ALA A 80 -3.71 11.61 -12.81
CA ALA A 80 -3.02 12.32 -13.89
C ALA A 80 -1.51 12.01 -13.94
N ALA A 81 -0.93 11.56 -12.82
CA ALA A 81 0.44 11.12 -12.75
C ALA A 81 0.63 9.62 -13.11
N GLY A 82 -0.46 8.87 -13.40
CA GLY A 82 -0.41 7.47 -13.82
C GLY A 82 -0.59 6.45 -12.71
N ALA A 83 -0.99 6.88 -11.50
CA ALA A 83 -1.34 5.94 -10.45
C ALA A 83 -2.66 5.20 -10.76
N SER A 84 -2.71 3.92 -10.43
CA SER A 84 -3.90 3.06 -10.56
C SER A 84 -4.61 2.79 -9.23
N ALA A 85 -3.99 3.19 -8.12
CA ALA A 85 -4.56 3.15 -6.78
C ALA A 85 -4.04 4.32 -5.94
N ALA A 86 -4.80 4.73 -4.93
CA ALA A 86 -4.40 5.77 -3.99
C ALA A 86 -4.86 5.45 -2.57
N THR A 87 -4.16 6.02 -1.57
CA THR A 87 -4.47 5.83 -0.15
C THR A 87 -5.07 7.07 0.50
N ILE A 88 -5.98 6.84 1.42
CA ILE A 88 -6.53 7.83 2.35
C ILE A 88 -6.43 7.28 3.77
N LEU A 89 -6.18 8.13 4.77
CA LEU A 89 -6.18 7.70 6.17
C LEU A 89 -7.59 7.43 6.68
N GLY A 90 -7.79 6.30 7.36
CA GLY A 90 -9.07 5.95 7.99
C GLY A 90 -9.50 6.87 9.12
N SER A 91 -8.60 7.72 9.60
CA SER A 91 -8.86 8.79 10.57
C SER A 91 -9.39 10.08 9.94
N ALA A 92 -9.43 10.20 8.61
CA ALA A 92 -10.01 11.35 7.92
C ALA A 92 -11.51 11.49 8.21
N PRO A 93 -12.09 12.71 8.06
CA PRO A 93 -13.53 12.92 8.15
C PRO A 93 -14.30 11.99 7.20
N VAL A 94 -15.50 11.53 7.62
CA VAL A 94 -16.29 10.60 6.81
C VAL A 94 -16.67 11.19 5.45
N GLU A 95 -16.89 12.47 5.39
CA GLU A 95 -17.17 13.22 4.17
C GLU A 95 -16.00 13.13 3.18
N THR A 96 -14.77 13.28 3.68
CA THR A 96 -13.54 13.17 2.91
C THR A 96 -13.34 11.72 2.42
N LEU A 97 -13.59 10.73 3.29
CA LEU A 97 -13.55 9.31 2.92
C LEU A 97 -14.54 9.01 1.78
N ASP A 98 -15.81 9.42 1.91
CA ASP A 98 -16.84 9.18 0.88
C ASP A 98 -16.51 9.89 -0.46
N LEU A 99 -15.97 11.11 -0.42
CA LEU A 99 -15.52 11.84 -1.61
C LEU A 99 -14.35 11.13 -2.30
N PHE A 100 -13.37 10.67 -1.52
CA PHE A 100 -12.22 9.90 -2.01
C PHE A 100 -12.66 8.62 -2.72
N LEU A 101 -13.49 7.81 -2.07
CA LEU A 101 -13.99 6.54 -2.61
C LEU A 101 -14.78 6.75 -3.91
N ARG A 102 -15.65 7.79 -3.92
CA ARG A 102 -16.41 8.16 -5.10
C ARG A 102 -15.48 8.55 -6.25
N ARG A 103 -14.49 9.43 -6.00
CA ARG A 103 -13.61 9.91 -7.05
C ARG A 103 -12.71 8.80 -7.60
N CYS A 104 -12.18 7.93 -6.75
CA CYS A 104 -11.48 6.72 -7.20
C CYS A 104 -12.36 5.86 -8.12
N THR A 105 -13.63 5.65 -7.76
CA THR A 105 -14.56 4.86 -8.57
C THR A 105 -14.81 5.50 -9.94
N GLU A 106 -15.02 6.82 -10.00
CA GLU A 106 -15.24 7.57 -11.23
C GLU A 106 -14.03 7.49 -12.19
N LEU A 107 -12.82 7.40 -11.65
CA LEU A 107 -11.57 7.33 -12.42
C LEU A 107 -11.06 5.88 -12.63
N ASN A 108 -11.84 4.85 -12.24
CA ASN A 108 -11.41 3.45 -12.27
C ASN A 108 -10.11 3.17 -11.50
N MET A 109 -9.86 3.89 -10.42
CA MET A 109 -8.75 3.66 -9.50
C MET A 109 -9.18 2.75 -8.35
N ASP A 110 -8.25 1.93 -7.87
CA ASP A 110 -8.46 1.15 -6.64
C ASP A 110 -8.29 2.05 -5.42
N SER A 111 -9.36 2.21 -4.62
CA SER A 111 -9.32 3.00 -3.39
C SER A 111 -8.78 2.17 -2.22
N MET A 112 -7.84 2.73 -1.45
CA MET A 112 -7.22 2.07 -0.31
C MET A 112 -7.40 2.93 0.94
N ILE A 113 -8.09 2.41 1.98
CA ILE A 113 -8.17 3.10 3.29
C ILE A 113 -7.08 2.55 4.20
N ASP A 114 -6.11 3.39 4.54
CA ASP A 114 -5.03 3.09 5.47
C ASP A 114 -5.49 3.29 6.91
N MET A 115 -5.52 2.20 7.68
CA MET A 115 -5.96 2.17 9.08
C MET A 115 -4.82 2.47 10.07
N LEU A 116 -3.79 3.19 9.64
CA LEU A 116 -2.70 3.66 10.50
C LEU A 116 -3.29 4.43 11.70
N GLY A 117 -2.95 4.02 12.92
CA GLY A 117 -3.45 4.63 14.15
C GLY A 117 -4.92 4.35 14.47
N VAL A 118 -5.66 3.63 13.63
CA VAL A 118 -7.07 3.28 13.86
C VAL A 118 -7.16 2.00 14.70
N GLU A 119 -7.80 2.09 15.88
CA GLU A 119 -7.96 0.92 16.76
C GLU A 119 -9.06 -0.03 16.28
N GLU A 120 -10.15 0.50 15.73
CA GLU A 120 -11.35 -0.22 15.34
C GLU A 120 -11.71 0.01 13.85
N PRO A 121 -10.97 -0.63 12.91
CA PRO A 121 -11.18 -0.42 11.47
C PRO A 121 -12.63 -0.64 11.00
N LEU A 122 -13.33 -1.63 11.57
CA LEU A 122 -14.72 -1.90 11.20
C LEU A 122 -15.64 -0.71 11.54
N LYS A 123 -15.40 0.03 12.63
CA LYS A 123 -16.21 1.21 12.96
C LYS A 123 -16.07 2.33 11.93
N VAL A 124 -14.88 2.47 11.32
CA VAL A 124 -14.69 3.40 10.21
C VAL A 124 -15.53 2.97 9.02
N LEU A 125 -15.41 1.70 8.61
CA LEU A 125 -16.11 1.17 7.44
C LEU A 125 -17.64 1.23 7.57
N LEU A 126 -18.18 1.04 8.77
CA LEU A 126 -19.63 1.10 9.03
C LEU A 126 -20.24 2.51 8.83
N ARG A 127 -19.42 3.56 8.81
CA ARG A 127 -19.87 4.94 8.61
C ARG A 127 -19.91 5.35 7.13
N LEU A 128 -19.27 4.56 6.26
CA LEU A 128 -19.11 4.86 4.84
C LEU A 128 -20.37 4.48 4.03
N ARG A 129 -20.65 5.24 3.00
CA ARG A 129 -21.73 4.92 2.02
C ARG A 129 -21.40 3.70 1.17
N LYS A 130 -20.12 3.49 0.83
CA LYS A 130 -19.62 2.32 0.09
C LYS A 130 -18.27 1.88 0.69
N PRO A 131 -17.98 0.57 0.69
CA PRO A 131 -16.66 0.12 1.14
C PRO A 131 -15.57 0.50 0.13
N PRO A 132 -14.30 0.61 0.59
CA PRO A 132 -13.15 0.74 -0.30
C PRO A 132 -12.89 -0.55 -1.07
N LYS A 133 -12.00 -0.49 -2.06
CA LYS A 133 -11.45 -1.71 -2.69
C LYS A 133 -10.51 -2.45 -1.74
N VAL A 134 -9.68 -1.72 -1.00
CA VAL A 134 -8.67 -2.28 -0.09
C VAL A 134 -8.76 -1.60 1.28
N VAL A 135 -8.63 -2.41 2.32
CA VAL A 135 -8.39 -1.95 3.70
C VAL A 135 -6.96 -2.31 4.08
N VAL A 136 -6.14 -1.31 4.43
CA VAL A 136 -4.75 -1.52 4.82
C VAL A 136 -4.67 -1.58 6.34
N LEU A 137 -4.27 -2.73 6.88
CA LEU A 137 -3.92 -2.88 8.30
C LEU A 137 -2.45 -2.52 8.45
N HIS A 138 -2.18 -1.39 9.08
CA HIS A 138 -0.88 -0.76 9.07
C HIS A 138 -0.31 -0.62 10.49
N LYS A 139 0.90 -1.16 10.67
CA LYS A 139 1.79 -0.80 11.77
C LYS A 139 2.74 0.30 11.28
N GLY A 140 2.64 1.50 11.83
CA GLY A 140 3.41 2.65 11.37
C GLY A 140 4.92 2.44 11.47
N ARG A 141 5.68 3.16 10.63
CA ARG A 141 7.14 3.11 10.61
C ARG A 141 7.75 3.42 11.99
N ASP A 142 7.25 4.44 12.67
CA ASP A 142 7.72 4.81 14.01
C ASP A 142 7.35 3.75 15.07
N GLU A 143 6.31 2.95 14.81
CA GLU A 143 5.91 1.84 15.66
C GLU A 143 6.77 0.57 15.44
N GLU A 144 7.49 0.45 14.31
CA GLU A 144 8.32 -0.72 14.00
C GLU A 144 9.41 -0.95 15.05
N THR A 145 9.98 0.12 15.57
CA THR A 145 11.02 0.10 16.62
C THR A 145 10.44 0.01 18.03
N THR A 146 9.11 0.13 18.18
CA THR A 146 8.43 0.08 19.48
C THR A 146 8.10 -1.36 19.85
N ARG A 147 8.60 -1.83 20.99
CA ARG A 147 8.37 -3.20 21.49
C ARG A 147 6.88 -3.49 21.66
N GLY A 148 6.45 -4.66 21.18
CA GLY A 148 5.06 -5.16 21.31
C GLY A 148 4.08 -4.59 20.28
N LYS A 149 4.49 -3.72 19.38
CA LYS A 149 3.65 -3.27 18.27
C LYS A 149 3.66 -4.29 17.14
N VAL A 150 2.45 -4.72 16.72
CA VAL A 150 2.23 -5.74 15.68
C VAL A 150 1.11 -5.31 14.75
N ILE A 151 1.08 -5.88 13.52
CA ILE A 151 -0.06 -5.72 12.61
C ILE A 151 -1.27 -6.43 13.22
N LYS A 152 -2.41 -5.73 13.34
CA LYS A 152 -3.59 -6.21 14.07
C LYS A 152 -4.49 -7.12 13.21
N TYR A 153 -4.04 -8.32 12.88
CA TYR A 153 -4.78 -9.29 12.04
C TYR A 153 -6.14 -9.71 12.60
N LYS A 154 -6.37 -9.58 13.91
CA LYS A 154 -7.66 -9.88 14.55
C LYS A 154 -8.87 -9.18 13.92
N HIS A 155 -8.64 -8.09 13.18
CA HIS A 155 -9.68 -7.34 12.51
C HIS A 155 -10.12 -7.94 11.16
N ILE A 156 -9.29 -8.79 10.52
CA ILE A 156 -9.52 -9.30 9.16
C ILE A 156 -10.85 -10.04 9.06
N ASN A 157 -11.07 -11.01 9.92
CA ASN A 157 -12.30 -11.83 9.87
C ASN A 157 -13.55 -10.97 10.08
N LYS A 158 -13.51 -10.00 11.00
CA LYS A 158 -14.63 -9.08 11.24
C LYS A 158 -14.93 -8.21 10.04
N ILE A 159 -13.90 -7.74 9.32
CA ILE A 159 -14.08 -6.92 8.12
C ILE A 159 -14.63 -7.79 6.98
N LYS A 160 -13.99 -8.92 6.70
CA LYS A 160 -14.39 -9.81 5.59
C LYS A 160 -15.76 -10.46 5.77
N SER A 161 -16.24 -10.62 7.01
CA SER A 161 -17.60 -11.11 7.26
C SER A 161 -18.71 -10.13 6.83
N LYS A 162 -18.38 -8.83 6.68
CA LYS A 162 -19.33 -7.79 6.30
C LYS A 162 -19.11 -7.21 4.91
N TYR A 163 -17.84 -7.21 4.43
CA TYR A 163 -17.47 -6.53 3.21
C TYR A 163 -16.61 -7.42 2.31
N ASN A 164 -16.90 -7.41 1.02
CA ASN A 164 -16.06 -8.05 0.01
C ASN A 164 -14.93 -7.09 -0.40
N VAL A 165 -13.94 -6.92 0.49
CA VAL A 165 -12.78 -6.05 0.30
C VAL A 165 -11.49 -6.86 0.34
N LEU A 166 -10.45 -6.34 -0.29
CA LEU A 166 -9.10 -6.84 -0.13
C LEU A 166 -8.51 -6.32 1.17
N ILE A 167 -7.68 -7.13 1.81
CA ILE A 167 -6.91 -6.72 3.00
C ILE A 167 -5.45 -6.60 2.61
N SER A 168 -4.86 -5.45 2.91
CA SER A 168 -3.43 -5.21 2.80
C SER A 168 -2.80 -5.19 4.19
N ALA A 169 -1.62 -5.80 4.33
CA ALA A 169 -0.81 -5.78 5.54
C ALA A 169 0.46 -4.96 5.31
N ALA A 170 0.69 -3.93 6.12
CA ALA A 170 1.80 -3.00 5.99
C ALA A 170 2.51 -2.76 7.33
N GLY A 171 3.83 -2.47 7.26
CA GLY A 171 4.67 -2.10 8.40
C GLY A 171 5.57 -3.22 8.91
N GLY A 172 6.85 -3.18 8.51
CA GLY A 172 7.88 -4.11 8.93
C GLY A 172 7.64 -5.55 8.46
N VAL A 173 7.32 -5.72 7.18
CA VAL A 173 7.04 -7.03 6.59
C VAL A 173 8.31 -7.65 6.00
N ASP A 174 8.78 -8.74 6.63
CA ASP A 174 9.75 -9.68 6.09
C ASP A 174 9.05 -10.93 5.51
N LEU A 175 9.81 -11.94 5.08
CA LEU A 175 9.25 -13.19 4.54
C LEU A 175 8.40 -13.97 5.57
N ARG A 176 8.76 -13.90 6.85
CA ARG A 176 8.03 -14.54 7.93
C ARG A 176 6.70 -13.83 8.18
N GLU A 177 6.74 -12.51 8.26
CA GLU A 177 5.55 -11.69 8.45
C GLU A 177 4.62 -11.75 7.23
N ALA A 178 5.18 -11.80 5.99
CA ALA A 178 4.39 -12.00 4.77
C ALA A 178 3.59 -13.31 4.82
N ARG A 179 4.22 -14.42 5.26
CA ARG A 179 3.53 -15.71 5.46
C ARG A 179 2.44 -15.61 6.52
N SER A 180 2.72 -14.94 7.65
CA SER A 180 1.76 -14.69 8.71
C SER A 180 0.57 -13.88 8.22
N ALA A 181 0.82 -12.81 7.46
CA ALA A 181 -0.23 -11.96 6.89
C ALA A 181 -1.19 -12.77 5.98
N ILE A 182 -0.64 -13.55 5.07
CA ILE A 182 -1.43 -14.41 4.16
C ILE A 182 -2.22 -15.46 4.93
N PHE A 183 -1.59 -16.13 5.89
CA PHE A 183 -2.27 -17.12 6.74
C PHE A 183 -3.45 -16.51 7.49
N ASN A 184 -3.33 -15.27 7.94
CA ASN A 184 -4.42 -14.53 8.60
C ASN A 184 -5.46 -13.95 7.62
N GLY A 185 -5.29 -14.15 6.31
CA GLY A 185 -6.27 -13.77 5.30
C GLY A 185 -6.01 -12.42 4.61
N ALA A 186 -4.80 -11.87 4.69
CA ALA A 186 -4.41 -10.73 3.85
C ALA A 186 -4.34 -11.14 2.37
N ASN A 187 -4.61 -10.18 1.49
CA ASN A 187 -4.50 -10.34 0.04
C ASN A 187 -3.26 -9.63 -0.52
N ILE A 188 -2.79 -8.60 0.17
CA ILE A 188 -1.66 -7.77 -0.23
C ILE A 188 -0.68 -7.72 0.94
N VAL A 189 0.60 -7.91 0.67
CA VAL A 189 1.68 -7.63 1.62
C VAL A 189 2.51 -6.47 1.10
N VAL A 190 2.72 -5.47 1.95
CA VAL A 190 3.50 -4.28 1.62
C VAL A 190 4.90 -4.42 2.20
N VAL A 191 5.91 -4.39 1.34
CA VAL A 191 7.31 -4.53 1.72
C VAL A 191 8.07 -3.26 1.33
N ASN A 192 8.69 -2.63 2.31
CA ASN A 192 9.50 -1.44 2.06
C ASN A 192 10.84 -1.81 1.37
N LEU A 193 11.28 -1.00 0.43
CA LEU A 193 12.70 -0.90 0.13
C LEU A 193 13.36 -0.11 1.27
N VAL A 194 14.44 -0.65 1.82
CA VAL A 194 15.17 -0.06 2.95
C VAL A 194 16.65 0.02 2.63
N SER A 195 17.35 0.97 3.25
CA SER A 195 18.81 1.01 3.24
C SER A 195 19.35 0.05 4.30
N ARG A 196 20.58 -0.43 4.12
CA ARG A 196 21.32 -1.24 5.12
C ARG A 196 21.43 -0.56 6.48
N HIS A 197 21.38 0.76 6.52
CA HIS A 197 21.53 1.55 7.74
C HIS A 197 20.20 1.91 8.40
N ASP A 198 19.08 1.54 7.79
CA ASP A 198 17.77 1.80 8.38
C ASP A 198 17.46 0.84 9.52
N PRO A 199 16.72 1.29 10.53
CA PRO A 199 16.24 0.41 11.60
C PRO A 199 14.99 -0.38 11.19
N TRP A 200 14.48 -0.16 9.98
CA TRP A 200 13.21 -0.73 9.50
C TRP A 200 13.40 -2.06 8.76
N THR A 201 12.35 -2.85 8.77
CA THR A 201 12.31 -4.15 8.08
C THR A 201 11.78 -4.00 6.66
N GLY A 202 12.46 -4.67 5.71
CA GLY A 202 12.07 -4.66 4.30
C GLY A 202 13.08 -5.39 3.43
N ILE A 203 13.04 -5.11 2.13
CA ILE A 203 14.05 -5.56 1.15
C ILE A 203 15.19 -4.53 1.13
N CYS A 204 16.42 -4.97 1.42
CA CYS A 204 17.58 -4.09 1.35
C CYS A 204 17.88 -3.70 -0.10
N SER A 205 17.95 -2.39 -0.36
CA SER A 205 18.19 -1.84 -1.71
C SER A 205 19.61 -2.12 -2.25
N ASP A 206 20.54 -2.55 -1.38
CA ASP A 206 21.91 -2.92 -1.74
C ASP A 206 22.05 -4.42 -2.06
N GLU A 207 20.98 -5.20 -1.87
CA GLU A 207 20.94 -6.63 -2.18
C GLU A 207 20.28 -6.89 -3.54
N ASN A 208 20.12 -8.18 -3.89
CA ASN A 208 19.40 -8.57 -5.10
C ASN A 208 17.90 -8.44 -4.91
N VAL A 209 17.37 -7.21 -5.13
CA VAL A 209 15.94 -6.90 -4.98
C VAL A 209 15.06 -7.78 -5.85
N ALA A 210 15.52 -8.13 -7.07
CA ALA A 210 14.77 -8.99 -7.99
C ALA A 210 14.59 -10.41 -7.41
N GLU A 211 15.63 -10.96 -6.80
CA GLU A 211 15.57 -12.28 -6.17
C GLU A 211 14.69 -12.26 -4.93
N MET A 212 14.81 -11.23 -4.10
CA MET A 212 13.95 -11.06 -2.94
C MET A 212 12.46 -10.92 -3.33
N ALA A 213 12.17 -10.16 -4.39
CA ALA A 213 10.80 -10.07 -4.92
C ALA A 213 10.23 -11.43 -5.35
N ARG A 214 11.05 -12.30 -6.01
CA ARG A 214 10.63 -13.66 -6.35
C ARG A 214 10.37 -14.51 -5.11
N GLN A 215 11.21 -14.40 -4.08
CA GLN A 215 11.02 -15.13 -2.82
C GLN A 215 9.74 -14.70 -2.09
N PHE A 216 9.43 -13.40 -2.07
CA PHE A 216 8.15 -12.91 -1.54
C PHE A 216 6.96 -13.43 -2.36
N LEU A 217 7.01 -13.37 -3.69
CA LEU A 217 5.95 -13.92 -4.54
C LEU A 217 5.67 -15.39 -4.27
N LYS A 218 6.73 -16.20 -4.12
CA LYS A 218 6.62 -17.62 -3.75
C LYS A 218 6.06 -17.80 -2.33
N THR A 219 6.42 -16.93 -1.40
CA THR A 219 5.96 -17.01 0.00
C THR A 219 4.47 -16.72 0.13
N ILE A 220 3.92 -15.89 -0.75
CA ILE A 220 2.50 -15.49 -0.73
C ILE A 220 1.62 -16.34 -1.67
N GLU A 221 2.17 -17.36 -2.30
CA GLU A 221 1.37 -18.36 -3.05
C GLU A 221 0.53 -19.20 -2.10
#